data_eb5ee0732cb9409e9a5c56b5e6fc3bee
#
_entry.id   eb5ee0732cb9409e9a5c56b5e6fc3bee
#
_cell.length_a   1.000
_cell.length_b   1.000
_cell.length_c   1.000
_cell.angle_alpha   90.00
_cell.angle_beta   90.00
_cell.angle_gamma   90.00
#
_symmetry.space_group_name_H-M   'P 1'
#
loop_
_entity.id
_entity.type
_entity.pdbx_description
1 polymer ?
#
loop_
_entity_poly.entity_id
_entity_poly.type
_entity_poly.pdbx_seq_one_letter_code
_entity_poly.pdbx_strand_id
1 'polypeptide(L)'
;MSKRDAERAKKRIEAAALKIFVHQGYHGTSMRDIAKASGYSIGNIYNHYKTKEKIYVGLIRRFETRMAEKRNEFMENLGDVFDTRELERLAWAVHDIVFSMPDYWRLMYIDVVEFRNRHFAHSFHQFAKKVEAALGERLETSTRRGSWSGVDPALAITTIYLQFFNYFLLQKVFSVKQPLGLPDQQAISQIIQMMTRGLWRDTRLEKT
;
A
#
# COMPACT_ATOMS: atom_id res chain seq x y z
N MET A 1 -30.74 -18.42 -0.91
CA MET A 1 -29.32 -18.19 -1.31
C MET A 1 -28.44 -18.42 -0.11
N SER A 2 -27.46 -19.30 -0.22
CA SER A 2 -26.57 -19.58 0.93
C SER A 2 -25.68 -18.38 1.24
N LYS A 3 -25.13 -18.27 2.46
CA LYS A 3 -24.17 -17.23 2.85
C LYS A 3 -22.93 -17.25 1.94
N ARG A 4 -22.50 -18.44 1.50
CA ARG A 4 -21.38 -18.65 0.59
C ARG A 4 -21.67 -18.12 -0.81
N ASP A 5 -22.89 -18.32 -1.34
CA ASP A 5 -23.28 -17.82 -2.66
C ASP A 5 -23.37 -16.29 -2.67
N ALA A 6 -23.89 -15.70 -1.57
CA ALA A 6 -23.95 -14.25 -1.41
C ALA A 6 -22.55 -13.61 -1.41
N GLU A 7 -21.59 -14.21 -0.72
CA GLU A 7 -20.21 -13.71 -0.67
C GLU A 7 -19.51 -13.87 -2.04
N ARG A 8 -19.74 -14.98 -2.73
CA ARG A 8 -19.22 -15.19 -4.09
C ARG A 8 -19.78 -14.15 -5.07
N ALA A 9 -21.07 -13.84 -4.97
CA ALA A 9 -21.71 -12.81 -5.80
C ALA A 9 -21.11 -11.43 -5.52
N LYS A 10 -20.96 -11.05 -4.24
CA LYS A 10 -20.31 -9.78 -3.85
C LYS A 10 -18.90 -9.66 -4.43
N LYS A 11 -18.06 -10.69 -4.26
CA LYS A 11 -16.69 -10.70 -4.82
C LYS A 11 -16.68 -10.47 -6.32
N ARG A 12 -17.61 -11.09 -7.08
CA ARG A 12 -17.69 -10.96 -8.52
C ARG A 12 -18.18 -9.57 -8.95
N ILE A 13 -19.18 -9.02 -8.24
CA ILE A 13 -19.67 -7.65 -8.45
C ILE A 13 -18.56 -6.63 -8.19
N GLU A 14 -17.88 -6.74 -7.07
CA GLU A 14 -16.78 -5.85 -6.71
C GLU A 14 -15.62 -5.92 -7.70
N ALA A 15 -15.23 -7.11 -8.14
CA ALA A 15 -14.15 -7.27 -9.13
C ALA A 15 -14.49 -6.64 -10.48
N ALA A 16 -15.75 -6.74 -10.91
CA ALA A 16 -16.24 -6.06 -12.12
C ALA A 16 -16.26 -4.54 -11.93
N ALA A 17 -16.80 -4.07 -10.81
CA ALA A 17 -16.84 -2.65 -10.48
C ALA A 17 -15.45 -2.01 -10.41
N LEU A 18 -14.47 -2.68 -9.79
CA LEU A 18 -13.10 -2.20 -9.71
C LEU A 18 -12.52 -1.92 -11.10
N LYS A 19 -12.65 -2.86 -12.02
CA LYS A 19 -12.14 -2.71 -13.40
C LYS A 19 -12.80 -1.52 -14.11
N ILE A 20 -14.11 -1.35 -13.96
CA ILE A 20 -14.82 -0.25 -14.62
C ILE A 20 -14.47 1.09 -13.98
N PHE A 21 -14.41 1.18 -12.65
CA PHE A 21 -14.02 2.41 -11.96
C PHE A 21 -12.62 2.86 -12.38
N VAL A 22 -11.66 1.94 -12.46
CA VAL A 22 -10.30 2.24 -12.89
C VAL A 22 -10.24 2.69 -14.36
N HIS A 23 -11.13 2.18 -15.21
CA HIS A 23 -11.12 2.49 -16.65
C HIS A 23 -11.80 3.82 -16.99
N GLN A 24 -12.96 4.12 -16.39
CA GLN A 24 -13.80 5.26 -16.77
C GLN A 24 -14.19 6.18 -15.59
N GLY A 25 -13.58 6.00 -14.43
CA GLY A 25 -13.89 6.75 -13.22
C GLY A 25 -15.15 6.28 -12.51
N TYR A 26 -15.34 6.80 -11.28
CA TYR A 26 -16.53 6.49 -10.50
C TYR A 26 -17.78 7.15 -11.08
N HIS A 27 -17.71 8.47 -11.39
CA HIS A 27 -18.87 9.19 -11.95
C HIS A 27 -19.28 8.70 -13.32
N GLY A 28 -18.30 8.27 -14.15
CA GLY A 28 -18.54 7.69 -15.47
C GLY A 28 -19.17 6.28 -15.46
N THR A 29 -19.27 5.64 -14.29
CA THR A 29 -19.78 4.27 -14.12
C THR A 29 -21.23 4.26 -13.62
N SER A 30 -22.10 3.45 -14.21
CA SER A 30 -23.46 3.20 -13.74
C SER A 30 -23.62 1.82 -13.11
N MET A 31 -24.67 1.63 -12.31
CA MET A 31 -25.04 0.31 -11.78
C MET A 31 -25.34 -0.71 -12.90
N ARG A 32 -25.82 -0.23 -14.07
CA ARG A 32 -26.07 -1.08 -15.25
C ARG A 32 -24.78 -1.58 -15.88
N ASP A 33 -23.74 -0.73 -15.93
CA ASP A 33 -22.42 -1.13 -16.43
C ASP A 33 -21.81 -2.22 -15.56
N ILE A 34 -21.92 -2.07 -14.24
CA ILE A 34 -21.46 -3.07 -13.27
C ILE A 34 -22.24 -4.38 -13.42
N ALA A 35 -23.56 -4.31 -13.61
CA ALA A 35 -24.40 -5.47 -13.85
C ALA A 35 -23.94 -6.23 -15.12
N LYS A 36 -23.79 -5.52 -16.23
CA LYS A 36 -23.32 -6.07 -17.50
C LYS A 36 -21.94 -6.73 -17.36
N ALA A 37 -21.00 -6.06 -16.72
CA ALA A 37 -19.63 -6.57 -16.58
C ALA A 37 -19.52 -7.75 -15.59
N SER A 38 -20.34 -7.77 -14.53
CA SER A 38 -20.35 -8.85 -13.56
C SER A 38 -21.11 -10.09 -14.02
N GLY A 39 -21.94 -9.96 -15.07
CA GLY A 39 -22.82 -11.01 -15.57
C GLY A 39 -24.03 -11.28 -14.67
N TYR A 40 -24.38 -10.31 -13.80
CA TYR A 40 -25.59 -10.37 -12.99
C TYR A 40 -26.69 -9.43 -13.53
N SER A 41 -27.96 -9.78 -13.29
CA SER A 41 -29.04 -8.83 -13.55
C SER A 41 -28.93 -7.62 -12.61
N ILE A 42 -29.45 -6.47 -13.07
CA ILE A 42 -29.49 -5.25 -12.26
C ILE A 42 -30.24 -5.46 -10.93
N GLY A 43 -31.30 -6.23 -10.92
CA GLY A 43 -32.05 -6.60 -9.71
C GLY A 43 -31.19 -7.41 -8.74
N ASN A 44 -30.37 -8.32 -9.25
CA ASN A 44 -29.43 -9.08 -8.42
C ASN A 44 -28.38 -8.17 -7.81
N ILE A 45 -27.84 -7.20 -8.56
CA ILE A 45 -26.90 -6.21 -8.00
C ILE A 45 -27.53 -5.46 -6.81
N TYR A 46 -28.79 -4.97 -6.97
CA TYR A 46 -29.49 -4.24 -5.91
C TYR A 46 -29.82 -5.09 -4.66
N ASN A 47 -29.89 -6.41 -4.79
CA ASN A 47 -29.98 -7.31 -3.64
C ASN A 47 -28.72 -7.30 -2.76
N HIS A 48 -27.55 -7.06 -3.36
CA HIS A 48 -26.27 -7.03 -2.64
C HIS A 48 -25.83 -5.62 -2.27
N TYR A 49 -26.04 -4.64 -3.15
CA TYR A 49 -25.58 -3.26 -3.00
C TYR A 49 -26.66 -2.26 -3.40
N LYS A 50 -27.14 -1.50 -2.44
CA LYS A 50 -28.22 -0.51 -2.67
C LYS A 50 -27.76 0.69 -3.51
N THR A 51 -26.46 1.01 -3.51
CA THR A 51 -25.90 2.13 -4.26
C THR A 51 -24.52 1.78 -4.82
N LYS A 52 -24.10 2.49 -5.85
CA LYS A 52 -22.75 2.41 -6.42
C LYS A 52 -21.68 2.73 -5.37
N GLU A 53 -21.94 3.69 -4.48
CA GLU A 53 -21.04 4.05 -3.39
C GLU A 53 -20.83 2.90 -2.39
N LYS A 54 -21.87 2.10 -2.10
CA LYS A 54 -21.71 0.92 -1.24
C LYS A 54 -20.79 -0.14 -1.87
N ILE A 55 -20.77 -0.27 -3.20
CA ILE A 55 -19.80 -1.13 -3.91
C ILE A 55 -18.39 -0.55 -3.74
N TYR A 56 -18.25 0.76 -3.95
CA TYR A 56 -16.97 1.46 -3.79
C TYR A 56 -16.38 1.29 -2.39
N VAL A 57 -17.17 1.54 -1.35
CA VAL A 57 -16.78 1.32 0.05
C VAL A 57 -16.44 -0.15 0.33
N GLY A 58 -17.15 -1.10 -0.30
CA GLY A 58 -16.84 -2.53 -0.22
C GLY A 58 -15.44 -2.84 -0.77
N LEU A 59 -15.07 -2.22 -1.89
CA LEU A 59 -13.73 -2.35 -2.48
C LEU A 59 -12.65 -1.81 -1.55
N ILE A 60 -12.85 -0.64 -0.94
CA ILE A 60 -11.89 -0.06 0.01
C ILE A 60 -11.68 -0.99 1.21
N ARG A 61 -12.74 -1.50 1.82
CA ARG A 61 -12.64 -2.45 2.93
C ARG A 61 -11.87 -3.72 2.55
N ARG A 62 -12.10 -4.24 1.34
CA ARG A 62 -11.36 -5.40 0.84
C ARG A 62 -9.87 -5.09 0.65
N PHE A 63 -9.55 -3.90 0.14
CA PHE A 63 -8.19 -3.43 0.04
C PHE A 63 -7.51 -3.33 1.42
N GLU A 64 -8.17 -2.69 2.40
CA GLU A 64 -7.65 -2.57 3.77
C GLU A 64 -7.40 -3.93 4.43
N THR A 65 -8.33 -4.89 4.23
CA THR A 65 -8.15 -6.27 4.73
C THR A 65 -6.91 -6.92 4.13
N ARG A 66 -6.74 -6.85 2.79
CA ARG A 66 -5.56 -7.41 2.12
C ARG A 66 -4.26 -6.72 2.55
N MET A 67 -4.29 -5.41 2.74
CA MET A 67 -3.13 -4.67 3.26
C MET A 67 -2.77 -5.11 4.67
N ALA A 68 -3.75 -5.35 5.52
CA ALA A 68 -3.53 -5.86 6.88
C ALA A 68 -2.93 -7.28 6.88
N GLU A 69 -3.46 -8.18 6.03
CA GLU A 69 -2.93 -9.54 5.86
C GLU A 69 -1.46 -9.52 5.44
N LYS A 70 -1.12 -8.77 4.37
CA LYS A 70 0.26 -8.68 3.88
C LYS A 70 1.21 -8.03 4.88
N ARG A 71 0.76 -7.01 5.60
CA ARG A 71 1.55 -6.41 6.66
C ARG A 71 1.84 -7.41 7.77
N ASN A 72 0.82 -8.15 8.23
CA ASN A 72 1.00 -9.13 9.30
C ASN A 72 1.97 -10.25 8.87
N GLU A 73 1.79 -10.81 7.65
CA GLU A 73 2.71 -11.79 7.07
C GLU A 73 4.17 -11.30 7.05
N PHE A 74 4.39 -10.05 6.64
CA PHE A 74 5.72 -9.44 6.67
C PHE A 74 6.24 -9.28 8.10
N MET A 75 5.42 -8.77 9.01
CA MET A 75 5.82 -8.49 10.40
C MET A 75 6.15 -9.76 11.19
N GLU A 76 5.45 -10.87 10.94
CA GLU A 76 5.75 -12.17 11.58
C GLU A 76 7.16 -12.66 11.23
N ASN A 77 7.65 -12.36 10.04
CA ASN A 77 8.92 -12.80 9.50
C ASN A 77 10.03 -11.72 9.53
N LEU A 78 9.76 -10.55 10.08
CA LEU A 78 10.71 -9.44 10.13
C LEU A 78 11.80 -9.72 11.19
N GLY A 79 13.07 -9.67 10.75
CA GLY A 79 14.23 -9.75 11.61
C GLY A 79 14.62 -8.41 12.26
N ASP A 80 15.91 -8.18 12.43
CA ASP A 80 16.40 -6.90 12.95
C ASP A 80 16.25 -5.81 11.88
N VAL A 81 15.37 -4.84 12.14
CA VAL A 81 15.05 -3.73 11.22
C VAL A 81 16.27 -2.83 10.88
N PHE A 82 17.40 -3.04 11.55
CA PHE A 82 18.67 -2.31 11.35
C PHE A 82 19.70 -3.10 10.53
N ASP A 83 19.43 -4.36 10.23
CA ASP A 83 20.20 -5.11 9.24
C ASP A 83 19.81 -4.64 7.83
N THR A 84 20.79 -4.26 7.03
CA THR A 84 20.55 -3.85 5.63
C THR A 84 19.83 -4.91 4.80
N ARG A 85 19.99 -6.19 5.15
CA ARG A 85 19.26 -7.30 4.52
C ARG A 85 17.77 -7.27 4.85
N GLU A 86 17.41 -6.87 6.06
CA GLU A 86 16.00 -6.71 6.45
C GLU A 86 15.36 -5.50 5.75
N LEU A 87 16.11 -4.42 5.55
CA LEU A 87 15.65 -3.28 4.75
C LEU A 87 15.46 -3.66 3.27
N GLU A 88 16.31 -4.54 2.73
CA GLU A 88 16.13 -5.08 1.38
C GLU A 88 14.88 -5.98 1.29
N ARG A 89 14.64 -6.83 2.30
CA ARG A 89 13.40 -7.62 2.41
C ARG A 89 12.16 -6.73 2.51
N LEU A 90 12.24 -5.63 3.27
CA LEU A 90 11.17 -4.63 3.34
C LEU A 90 10.89 -4.02 1.95
N ALA A 91 11.94 -3.66 1.20
CA ALA A 91 11.77 -3.12 -0.15
C ALA A 91 11.01 -4.09 -1.06
N TRP A 92 11.39 -5.36 -1.07
CA TRP A 92 10.73 -6.39 -1.89
C TRP A 92 9.31 -6.71 -1.38
N ALA A 93 9.06 -6.68 -0.09
CA ALA A 93 7.70 -6.81 0.45
C ALA A 93 6.80 -5.65 0.00
N VAL A 94 7.33 -4.42 -0.03
CA VAL A 94 6.61 -3.25 -0.56
C VAL A 94 6.37 -3.39 -2.07
N HIS A 95 7.36 -3.89 -2.83
CA HIS A 95 7.19 -4.23 -4.24
C HIS A 95 5.98 -5.16 -4.44
N ASP A 96 5.95 -6.28 -3.72
CA ASP A 96 4.89 -7.28 -3.85
C ASP A 96 3.50 -6.73 -3.48
N ILE A 97 3.44 -5.88 -2.48
CA ILE A 97 2.21 -5.17 -2.12
C ILE A 97 1.74 -4.29 -3.29
N VAL A 98 2.62 -3.45 -3.84
CA VAL A 98 2.26 -2.53 -4.92
C VAL A 98 1.89 -3.29 -6.19
N PHE A 99 2.68 -4.29 -6.57
CA PHE A 99 2.50 -5.03 -7.82
C PHE A 99 1.33 -6.00 -7.80
N SER A 100 0.94 -6.51 -6.62
CA SER A 100 -0.21 -7.43 -6.50
C SER A 100 -1.57 -6.74 -6.57
N MET A 101 -1.65 -5.43 -6.36
CA MET A 101 -2.92 -4.71 -6.24
C MET A 101 -2.95 -3.36 -6.99
N PRO A 102 -2.52 -3.29 -8.27
CA PRO A 102 -2.37 -2.01 -8.98
C PRO A 102 -3.69 -1.25 -9.14
N ASP A 103 -4.81 -1.96 -9.34
CA ASP A 103 -6.11 -1.34 -9.53
C ASP A 103 -6.65 -0.70 -8.24
N TYR A 104 -6.27 -1.22 -7.07
CA TYR A 104 -6.62 -0.58 -5.80
C TYR A 104 -5.85 0.72 -5.56
N TRP A 105 -4.58 0.79 -6.01
CA TRP A 105 -3.84 2.05 -5.97
C TRP A 105 -4.47 3.09 -6.89
N ARG A 106 -4.92 2.68 -8.09
CA ARG A 106 -5.66 3.57 -9.00
C ARG A 106 -7.00 4.02 -8.41
N LEU A 107 -7.71 3.14 -7.68
CA LEU A 107 -8.93 3.47 -6.97
C LEU A 107 -8.71 4.58 -5.94
N MET A 108 -7.56 4.59 -5.26
CA MET A 108 -7.17 5.64 -4.33
C MET A 108 -7.08 7.02 -5.03
N TYR A 109 -6.51 7.09 -6.24
CA TYR A 109 -6.48 8.34 -7.01
C TYR A 109 -7.89 8.81 -7.43
N ILE A 110 -8.78 7.88 -7.75
CA ILE A 110 -10.19 8.18 -8.01
C ILE A 110 -10.84 8.79 -6.75
N ASP A 111 -10.53 8.27 -5.56
CA ASP A 111 -11.06 8.83 -4.31
C ASP A 111 -10.58 10.27 -4.06
N VAL A 112 -9.30 10.54 -4.32
CA VAL A 112 -8.75 11.90 -4.20
C VAL A 112 -9.47 12.86 -5.13
N VAL A 113 -9.66 12.49 -6.40
CA VAL A 113 -10.21 13.38 -7.44
C VAL A 113 -11.73 13.51 -7.33
N GLU A 114 -12.45 12.40 -7.19
CA GLU A 114 -13.90 12.38 -7.30
C GLU A 114 -14.62 12.46 -5.93
N PHE A 115 -13.96 12.07 -4.83
CA PHE A 115 -14.53 12.07 -3.49
C PHE A 115 -13.80 13.00 -2.50
N ARG A 116 -12.78 13.76 -2.96
CA ARG A 116 -11.93 14.61 -2.10
C ARG A 116 -11.31 13.83 -0.94
N ASN A 117 -10.83 12.63 -1.23
CA ASN A 117 -10.19 11.70 -0.28
C ASN A 117 -11.07 11.29 0.91
N ARG A 118 -12.39 11.27 0.74
CA ARG A 118 -13.36 11.01 1.83
C ARG A 118 -13.23 9.61 2.43
N HIS A 119 -12.91 8.60 1.61
CA HIS A 119 -12.93 7.21 2.04
C HIS A 119 -11.55 6.71 2.50
N PHE A 120 -10.46 7.16 1.87
CA PHE A 120 -9.10 6.73 2.24
C PHE A 120 -8.43 7.59 3.31
N ALA A 121 -8.92 8.79 3.61
CA ALA A 121 -8.29 9.71 4.56
C ALA A 121 -8.00 9.06 5.92
N HIS A 122 -8.96 8.30 6.46
CA HIS A 122 -8.79 7.60 7.73
C HIS A 122 -7.64 6.59 7.71
N SER A 123 -7.50 5.83 6.62
CA SER A 123 -6.43 4.83 6.47
C SER A 123 -5.05 5.46 6.48
N PHE A 124 -4.88 6.62 5.84
CA PHE A 124 -3.63 7.37 5.85
C PHE A 124 -3.30 7.98 7.21
N HIS A 125 -4.28 8.58 7.89
CA HIS A 125 -4.08 9.11 9.25
C HIS A 125 -3.67 8.03 10.26
N GLN A 126 -4.09 6.79 10.05
CA GLN A 126 -3.72 5.67 10.91
C GLN A 126 -2.39 5.00 10.52
N PHE A 127 -1.79 5.38 9.39
CA PHE A 127 -0.64 4.65 8.85
C PHE A 127 0.56 4.65 9.80
N ALA A 128 1.02 5.83 10.26
CA ALA A 128 2.15 5.95 11.19
C ALA A 128 1.90 5.17 12.49
N LYS A 129 0.70 5.30 13.07
CA LYS A 129 0.30 4.55 14.27
C LYS A 129 0.30 3.04 14.05
N LYS A 130 -0.09 2.58 12.87
CA LYS A 130 -0.06 1.14 12.52
C LYS A 130 1.36 0.63 12.37
N VAL A 131 2.28 1.44 11.83
CA VAL A 131 3.71 1.10 11.76
C VAL A 131 4.30 1.03 13.17
N GLU A 132 4.08 2.04 14.00
CA GLU A 132 4.52 2.07 15.39
C GLU A 132 4.01 0.87 16.18
N ALA A 133 2.71 0.59 16.13
CA ALA A 133 2.11 -0.56 16.82
C ALA A 133 2.62 -1.91 16.31
N ALA A 134 2.93 -2.02 15.01
CA ALA A 134 3.45 -3.26 14.42
C ALA A 134 4.92 -3.52 14.77
N LEU A 135 5.70 -2.47 14.97
CA LEU A 135 7.12 -2.57 15.34
C LEU A 135 7.36 -2.61 16.85
N GLY A 136 6.51 -1.95 17.65
CA GLY A 136 6.44 -2.02 19.11
C GLY A 136 7.76 -2.29 19.84
N GLU A 137 7.80 -3.39 20.58
CA GLU A 137 8.98 -3.81 21.38
C GLU A 137 10.28 -3.98 20.58
N ARG A 138 10.19 -4.24 19.27
CA ARG A 138 11.37 -4.36 18.40
C ARG A 138 12.11 -3.04 18.26
N LEU A 139 11.38 -1.93 18.13
CA LEU A 139 11.97 -0.59 18.10
C LEU A 139 12.60 -0.22 19.44
N GLU A 140 11.95 -0.54 20.55
CA GLU A 140 12.49 -0.30 21.88
C GLU A 140 13.81 -1.04 22.12
N THR A 141 13.88 -2.32 21.74
CA THR A 141 15.08 -3.13 21.87
C THR A 141 16.23 -2.58 21.05
N SER A 142 15.96 -2.07 19.86
CA SER A 142 16.96 -1.52 18.95
C SER A 142 17.44 -0.14 19.39
N THR A 143 16.55 0.69 19.94
CA THR A 143 16.90 1.98 20.52
C THR A 143 17.87 1.81 21.70
N ARG A 144 17.66 0.80 22.53
CA ARG A 144 18.58 0.46 23.65
C ARG A 144 19.99 0.05 23.18
N ARG A 145 20.13 -0.47 21.97
CA ARG A 145 21.45 -0.83 21.39
C ARG A 145 22.21 0.35 20.79
N GLY A 146 21.69 1.59 20.88
CA GLY A 146 22.37 2.79 20.40
C GLY A 146 22.47 2.93 18.89
N SER A 147 21.67 2.17 18.13
CA SER A 147 21.73 2.12 16.66
C SER A 147 21.23 3.41 15.97
N TRP A 148 20.58 4.31 16.70
CA TRP A 148 19.99 5.54 16.15
C TRP A 148 20.58 6.77 16.85
N SER A 149 21.42 7.52 16.18
CA SER A 149 21.92 8.80 16.70
C SER A 149 20.84 9.89 16.57
N GLY A 150 19.89 9.92 17.52
CA GLY A 150 18.93 11.03 17.65
C GLY A 150 17.73 11.01 16.69
N VAL A 151 17.55 9.94 15.88
CA VAL A 151 16.39 9.79 14.98
C VAL A 151 15.36 8.84 15.60
N ASP A 152 14.10 9.23 15.58
CA ASP A 152 13.00 8.35 16.00
C ASP A 152 12.93 7.12 15.08
N PRO A 153 13.00 5.89 15.61
CA PRO A 153 13.02 4.67 14.81
C PRO A 153 11.74 4.45 13.99
N ALA A 154 10.57 4.82 14.51
CA ALA A 154 9.31 4.68 13.78
C ALA A 154 9.25 5.66 12.60
N LEU A 155 9.77 6.89 12.80
CA LEU A 155 9.91 7.85 11.71
C LEU A 155 10.86 7.33 10.63
N ALA A 156 12.00 6.78 11.00
CA ALA A 156 12.97 6.26 10.04
C ALA A 156 12.41 5.12 9.19
N ILE A 157 11.82 4.11 9.82
CA ILE A 157 11.20 2.98 9.12
C ILE A 157 10.02 3.43 8.24
N THR A 158 9.20 4.36 8.74
CA THR A 158 8.10 4.92 7.95
C THR A 158 8.63 5.65 6.71
N THR A 159 9.71 6.42 6.86
CA THR A 159 10.35 7.13 5.75
C THR A 159 10.91 6.16 4.71
N ILE A 160 11.60 5.11 5.14
CA ILE A 160 12.13 4.05 4.28
C ILE A 160 10.99 3.36 3.52
N TYR A 161 9.91 2.98 4.23
CA TYR A 161 8.73 2.39 3.62
C TYR A 161 8.14 3.31 2.54
N LEU A 162 7.91 4.59 2.84
CA LEU A 162 7.33 5.55 1.90
C LEU A 162 8.22 5.76 0.69
N GLN A 163 9.55 5.73 0.84
CA GLN A 163 10.50 5.83 -0.27
C GLN A 163 10.34 4.66 -1.24
N PHE A 164 10.33 3.41 -0.74
CA PHE A 164 10.13 2.23 -1.58
C PHE A 164 8.72 2.18 -2.17
N PHE A 165 7.71 2.55 -1.37
CA PHE A 165 6.33 2.62 -1.85
C PHE A 165 6.21 3.56 -3.06
N ASN A 166 6.72 4.79 -2.96
CA ASN A 166 6.69 5.75 -4.07
C ASN A 166 7.49 5.26 -5.28
N TYR A 167 8.67 4.66 -5.06
CA TYR A 167 9.49 4.10 -6.12
C TYR A 167 8.72 3.05 -6.94
N PHE A 168 8.11 2.07 -6.29
CA PHE A 168 7.35 1.02 -6.97
C PHE A 168 6.00 1.49 -7.50
N LEU A 169 5.38 2.49 -6.85
CA LEU A 169 4.15 3.10 -7.34
C LEU A 169 4.36 3.78 -8.69
N LEU A 170 5.47 4.52 -8.86
CA LEU A 170 5.86 5.12 -10.14
C LEU A 170 5.99 4.05 -11.23
N GLN A 171 6.59 2.91 -10.93
CA GLN A 171 6.71 1.84 -11.90
C GLN A 171 5.35 1.23 -12.27
N LYS A 172 4.58 0.82 -11.28
CA LYS A 172 3.39 -0.02 -11.52
C LYS A 172 2.14 0.74 -11.91
N VAL A 173 1.93 1.91 -11.31
CA VAL A 173 0.71 2.71 -11.54
C VAL A 173 0.94 3.74 -12.64
N PHE A 174 2.09 4.40 -12.64
CA PHE A 174 2.43 5.43 -13.62
C PHE A 174 3.22 4.90 -14.82
N SER A 175 3.58 3.60 -14.82
CA SER A 175 4.29 2.93 -15.93
C SER A 175 5.67 3.55 -16.23
N VAL A 176 6.31 4.13 -15.22
CA VAL A 176 7.67 4.69 -15.35
C VAL A 176 8.67 3.55 -15.21
N LYS A 177 9.35 3.20 -16.29
CA LYS A 177 10.42 2.21 -16.24
C LYS A 177 11.65 2.81 -15.56
N GLN A 178 12.21 2.10 -14.58
CA GLN A 178 13.42 2.51 -13.86
C GLN A 178 13.38 3.98 -13.40
N PRO A 179 12.53 4.36 -12.41
CA PRO A 179 12.33 5.75 -12.00
C PRO A 179 13.61 6.52 -11.63
N LEU A 180 14.66 5.78 -11.21
CA LEU A 180 15.98 6.34 -10.88
C LEU A 180 17.06 6.02 -11.91
N GLY A 181 16.68 5.53 -13.12
CA GLY A 181 17.63 5.18 -14.18
C GLY A 181 18.49 3.94 -13.91
N LEU A 182 18.16 3.16 -12.87
CA LEU A 182 18.89 1.98 -12.42
C LEU A 182 17.99 0.74 -12.40
N PRO A 183 18.56 -0.49 -12.55
CA PRO A 183 17.87 -1.72 -12.22
C PRO A 183 17.42 -1.73 -10.76
N ASP A 184 16.28 -2.36 -10.46
CA ASP A 184 15.65 -2.32 -9.14
C ASP A 184 16.57 -2.73 -8.00
N GLN A 185 17.33 -3.81 -8.16
CA GLN A 185 18.29 -4.26 -7.16
C GLN A 185 19.33 -3.17 -6.82
N GLN A 186 19.84 -2.48 -7.83
CA GLN A 186 20.82 -1.40 -7.62
C GLN A 186 20.18 -0.17 -6.99
N ALA A 187 18.97 0.20 -7.45
CA ALA A 187 18.21 1.32 -6.89
C ALA A 187 17.91 1.09 -5.40
N ILE A 188 17.41 -0.09 -5.04
CA ILE A 188 17.13 -0.49 -3.65
C ILE A 188 18.40 -0.38 -2.81
N SER A 189 19.52 -0.97 -3.27
CA SER A 189 20.79 -0.94 -2.54
C SER A 189 21.28 0.49 -2.30
N GLN A 190 21.20 1.37 -3.31
CA GLN A 190 21.60 2.77 -3.17
C GLN A 190 20.66 3.56 -2.25
N ILE A 191 19.35 3.34 -2.32
CA ILE A 191 18.39 3.96 -1.39
C ILE A 191 18.72 3.57 0.05
N ILE A 192 18.95 2.29 0.32
CA ILE A 192 19.33 1.79 1.64
C ILE A 192 20.64 2.45 2.09
N GLN A 193 21.63 2.49 1.23
CA GLN A 193 22.91 3.11 1.54
C GLN A 193 22.78 4.60 1.89
N MET A 194 22.00 5.35 1.11
CA MET A 194 21.73 6.76 1.37
C MET A 194 21.05 6.97 2.74
N MET A 195 20.11 6.13 3.08
CA MET A 195 19.34 6.25 4.32
C MET A 195 20.12 5.80 5.56
N THR A 196 20.98 4.78 5.42
CA THR A 196 21.74 4.23 6.55
C THR A 196 23.08 4.92 6.79
N ARG A 197 23.70 5.49 5.75
CA ARG A 197 25.03 6.11 5.81
C ARG A 197 25.02 7.62 5.59
N GLY A 198 23.86 8.19 5.23
CA GLY A 198 23.72 9.58 4.83
C GLY A 198 24.23 9.87 3.42
N LEU A 199 23.93 11.08 2.92
CA LEU A 199 24.32 11.54 1.58
C LEU A 199 25.73 12.13 1.53
N TRP A 200 26.21 12.63 2.68
CA TRP A 200 27.46 13.36 2.77
C TRP A 200 28.36 12.73 3.85
N ARG A 201 29.58 12.35 3.50
CA ARG A 201 30.63 12.17 4.49
C ARG A 201 31.07 13.55 4.93
N ASP A 202 30.81 13.91 6.17
CA ASP A 202 31.45 15.09 6.75
C ASP A 202 32.91 14.76 7.06
N THR A 203 33.77 15.00 6.09
CA THR A 203 35.23 14.79 6.23
C THR A 203 35.86 15.66 7.30
N ARG A 204 35.13 16.56 7.95
CA ARG A 204 35.58 17.40 9.05
C ARG A 204 35.49 16.75 10.41
N LEU A 205 34.66 15.72 10.59
CA LEU A 205 34.50 14.99 11.86
C LEU A 205 35.51 13.85 12.05
N GLU A 206 36.28 13.46 11.02
CA GLU A 206 37.34 12.43 11.11
C GLU A 206 38.71 12.99 11.56
N LYS A 207 38.82 14.29 11.90
CA LYS A 207 40.08 14.96 12.30
C LYS A 207 40.10 15.40 13.76
N THR A 208 39.28 14.82 14.63
CA THR A 208 39.35 14.97 16.09
C THR A 208 39.50 13.62 16.73
#